data_1a7a27d22fd1470ef56948b5b59c8261
#
_entry.id   1a7a27d22fd1470ef56948b5b59c8261
#
_cell.length_a   1.000
_cell.length_b   1.000
_cell.length_c   1.000
_cell.angle_alpha   90.00
_cell.angle_beta   90.00
_cell.angle_gamma   90.00
#
_symmetry.space_group_name_H-M   'P 1'
#
loop_
_entity.id
_entity.type
_entity.pdbx_description
1 polymer ?
#
loop_
_entity_poly.entity_id
_entity_poly.type
_entity_poly.pdbx_seq_one_letter_code
_entity_poly.pdbx_strand_id
1 'polypeptide(L)'
;MIRRYGILNDQVGRGDAFLEGIPFPGAYVTDESGVVTAKFFHDTYKKRDSPENLLDAAEGRIQLTGDEPNVSNKDPEIPVSISVRGGRGTIRQGIIRHLVARFELPSGLHIYGEPVPNDMVPTTVTISGSAGLVFEDPIFPPAETLILKSTNIELRIWSGEVDIVVPFYAVGSLASETRPLDQDTADINVVLRYQACDDSICLLPKTETLSLRVKLDVIDVPTLAIHTGHGQRESIFSGTPHMRRLILRKFLKNPLGLPRLALKTFKLERAAKRRAHDA
;
A
#
# COMPACT_ATOMS: atom_id res chain seq x y z
N MET A 1 -8.13 -8.44 27.78
CA MET A 1 -8.59 -7.54 26.70
C MET A 1 -8.10 -8.03 25.33
N ILE A 2 -6.82 -8.12 25.04
CA ILE A 2 -6.23 -8.50 23.73
C ILE A 2 -6.84 -9.78 23.15
N ARG A 3 -6.94 -10.87 23.94
CA ARG A 3 -7.59 -12.13 23.50
C ARG A 3 -9.08 -11.98 23.19
N ARG A 4 -9.79 -11.13 23.94
CA ARG A 4 -11.22 -10.89 23.72
C ARG A 4 -11.49 -10.22 22.37
N TYR A 5 -10.57 -9.37 21.90
CA TYR A 5 -10.66 -8.70 20.61
C TYR A 5 -10.03 -9.50 19.47
N GLY A 6 -9.48 -10.69 19.74
CA GLY A 6 -8.88 -11.55 18.72
C GLY A 6 -7.62 -10.96 18.06
N ILE A 7 -6.92 -10.08 18.75
CA ILE A 7 -5.75 -9.37 18.24
C ILE A 7 -4.43 -9.79 18.89
N LEU A 8 -4.44 -10.90 19.64
CA LEU A 8 -3.21 -11.44 20.20
C LEU A 8 -2.28 -11.91 19.09
N ASN A 9 -1.03 -11.44 19.12
CA ASN A 9 -0.01 -11.93 18.20
C ASN A 9 0.49 -13.30 18.64
N ASP A 10 -0.02 -14.34 18.01
CA ASP A 10 0.34 -15.74 18.26
C ASP A 10 1.61 -16.20 17.52
N GLN A 11 2.17 -15.36 16.65
CA GLN A 11 3.45 -15.61 16.00
C GLN A 11 4.64 -15.38 16.94
N VAL A 12 4.42 -14.71 18.07
CA VAL A 12 5.44 -14.55 19.11
C VAL A 12 5.51 -15.82 19.97
N GLY A 13 6.70 -16.41 20.05
CA GLY A 13 6.93 -17.63 20.84
C GLY A 13 6.60 -17.43 22.31
N ARG A 14 6.00 -18.46 22.93
CA ARG A 14 5.80 -18.50 24.39
C ARG A 14 7.15 -18.47 25.09
N GLY A 15 7.28 -17.57 26.08
CA GLY A 15 8.51 -17.40 26.85
C GLY A 15 9.42 -16.27 26.36
N ASP A 16 9.04 -15.54 25.32
CA ASP A 16 9.70 -14.27 25.00
C ASP A 16 9.32 -13.22 26.06
N ALA A 17 10.26 -12.89 26.94
CA ALA A 17 10.03 -12.02 28.09
C ALA A 17 9.53 -10.60 27.73
N PHE A 18 9.73 -10.16 26.48
CA PHE A 18 9.40 -8.79 26.01
C PHE A 18 8.20 -8.77 25.08
N LEU A 19 7.98 -9.83 24.31
CA LEU A 19 7.02 -9.83 23.22
C LEU A 19 5.81 -10.74 23.47
N GLU A 20 5.89 -11.65 24.46
CA GLU A 20 4.76 -12.51 24.79
C GLU A 20 3.54 -11.70 25.24
N GLY A 21 2.40 -11.97 24.62
CA GLY A 21 1.14 -11.33 24.97
C GLY A 21 0.88 -9.97 24.31
N ILE A 22 1.78 -9.50 23.41
CA ILE A 22 1.54 -8.27 22.66
C ILE A 22 0.45 -8.48 21.61
N PRO A 23 -0.33 -7.43 21.26
CA PRO A 23 -1.30 -7.49 20.18
C PRO A 23 -0.64 -7.34 18.82
N PHE A 24 -1.31 -7.80 17.77
CA PHE A 24 -1.06 -7.26 16.43
C PHE A 24 -1.34 -5.76 16.44
N PRO A 25 -0.50 -4.97 15.75
CA PRO A 25 -0.74 -3.54 15.65
C PRO A 25 -1.86 -3.26 14.65
N GLY A 26 -2.73 -2.34 14.99
CA GLY A 26 -3.83 -1.97 14.11
C GLY A 26 -4.73 -0.90 14.71
N ALA A 27 -5.81 -0.61 14.00
CA ALA A 27 -6.83 0.36 14.39
C ALA A 27 -8.22 -0.23 14.15
N TYR A 28 -9.18 0.20 14.96
CA TYR A 28 -10.60 0.07 14.70
C TYR A 28 -11.17 1.44 14.37
N VAL A 29 -12.06 1.48 13.40
CA VAL A 29 -12.92 2.64 13.13
C VAL A 29 -14.29 2.31 13.67
N THR A 30 -14.89 3.23 14.40
CA THR A 30 -16.23 3.08 14.96
C THR A 30 -17.12 4.24 14.52
N ASP A 31 -18.40 3.97 14.42
CA ASP A 31 -19.41 5.03 14.29
C ASP A 31 -19.62 5.77 15.62
N GLU A 32 -20.51 6.77 15.62
CA GLU A 32 -20.84 7.59 16.80
C GLU A 32 -21.46 6.77 17.94
N SER A 33 -22.05 5.61 17.65
CA SER A 33 -22.64 4.71 18.65
C SER A 33 -21.60 3.74 19.25
N GLY A 34 -20.35 3.78 18.75
CA GLY A 34 -19.25 2.90 19.18
C GLY A 34 -19.26 1.54 18.51
N VAL A 35 -20.06 1.33 17.46
CA VAL A 35 -20.04 0.10 16.66
C VAL A 35 -18.86 0.13 15.70
N VAL A 36 -18.10 -0.97 15.64
CA VAL A 36 -16.95 -1.09 14.74
C VAL A 36 -17.43 -1.18 13.30
N THR A 37 -17.06 -0.21 12.48
CA THR A 37 -17.38 -0.12 11.03
C THR A 37 -16.23 -0.60 10.16
N ALA A 38 -14.97 -0.46 10.63
CA ALA A 38 -13.80 -0.98 9.92
C ALA A 38 -12.71 -1.46 10.88
N LYS A 39 -11.87 -2.38 10.38
CA LYS A 39 -10.80 -3.01 11.15
C LYS A 39 -9.53 -3.08 10.29
N PHE A 40 -8.46 -2.46 10.77
CA PHE A 40 -7.15 -2.39 10.13
C PHE A 40 -6.12 -3.10 11.00
N PHE A 41 -5.93 -4.40 10.78
CA PHE A 41 -4.93 -5.20 11.48
C PHE A 41 -4.18 -6.07 10.47
N HIS A 42 -2.88 -6.11 10.60
CA HIS A 42 -2.00 -6.89 9.74
C HIS A 42 -1.27 -7.95 10.55
N ASP A 43 -0.94 -9.05 9.91
CA ASP A 43 -0.16 -10.17 10.44
C ASP A 43 1.31 -9.83 10.69
N THR A 44 1.72 -8.61 10.38
CA THR A 44 3.10 -8.15 10.49
C THR A 44 3.20 -6.73 11.05
N TYR A 45 4.25 -6.48 11.81
CA TYR A 45 4.60 -5.14 12.30
C TYR A 45 5.17 -4.22 11.20
N LYS A 46 5.45 -4.76 10.01
CA LYS A 46 6.05 -4.01 8.89
C LYS A 46 5.04 -3.21 8.08
N LYS A 47 3.74 -3.50 8.21
CA LYS A 47 2.65 -2.85 7.48
C LYS A 47 1.81 -1.98 8.39
N ARG A 48 1.36 -0.84 7.88
CA ARG A 48 0.41 0.07 8.52
C ARG A 48 -0.43 0.76 7.46
N ASP A 49 -1.70 0.93 7.76
CA ASP A 49 -2.54 1.78 6.94
C ASP A 49 -2.17 3.25 7.09
N SER A 50 -2.35 4.01 6.03
CA SER A 50 -2.18 5.45 6.09
C SER A 50 -3.33 6.10 6.89
N PRO A 51 -3.11 7.28 7.50
CA PRO A 51 -4.19 8.01 8.14
C PRO A 51 -5.38 8.26 7.20
N GLU A 52 -5.11 8.51 5.93
CA GLU A 52 -6.13 8.75 4.91
C GLU A 52 -7.01 7.50 4.69
N ASN A 53 -6.43 6.28 4.71
CA ASN A 53 -7.21 5.05 4.62
C ASN A 53 -8.19 4.91 5.79
N LEU A 54 -7.77 5.32 7.00
CA LEU A 54 -8.63 5.29 8.19
C LEU A 54 -9.76 6.33 8.09
N LEU A 55 -9.46 7.52 7.56
CA LEU A 55 -10.46 8.57 7.34
C LEU A 55 -11.47 8.15 6.28
N ASP A 56 -11.01 7.63 5.14
CA ASP A 56 -11.88 7.15 4.07
C ASP A 56 -12.82 6.04 4.57
N ALA A 57 -12.33 5.15 5.44
CA ALA A 57 -13.17 4.13 6.07
C ALA A 57 -14.17 4.71 7.10
N ALA A 58 -13.79 5.76 7.81
CA ALA A 58 -14.70 6.45 8.75
C ALA A 58 -15.82 7.17 8.01
N GLU A 59 -15.54 7.70 6.82
CA GLU A 59 -16.51 8.42 5.99
C GLU A 59 -17.28 7.49 5.03
N GLY A 60 -16.85 6.23 4.92
CA GLY A 60 -17.48 5.23 4.04
C GLY A 60 -17.26 5.50 2.54
N ARG A 61 -16.30 6.37 2.18
CA ARG A 61 -15.98 6.73 0.79
C ARG A 61 -14.55 7.18 0.63
N ILE A 62 -13.99 7.02 -0.57
CA ILE A 62 -12.69 7.56 -0.94
C ILE A 62 -12.82 9.08 -1.18
N GLN A 63 -11.97 9.86 -0.52
CA GLN A 63 -11.92 11.30 -0.73
C GLN A 63 -10.64 11.69 -1.46
N LEU A 64 -10.73 11.86 -2.78
CA LEU A 64 -9.65 12.47 -3.55
C LEU A 64 -9.73 13.99 -3.40
N THR A 65 -8.63 14.62 -3.02
CA THR A 65 -8.52 16.07 -2.79
C THR A 65 -8.15 16.86 -4.04
N GLY A 66 -7.76 16.13 -5.11
CA GLY A 66 -7.27 16.72 -6.37
C GLY A 66 -5.78 17.06 -6.37
N ASP A 67 -5.12 17.00 -5.21
CA ASP A 67 -3.68 17.23 -5.08
C ASP A 67 -2.85 15.94 -5.22
N GLU A 68 -3.52 14.80 -5.31
CA GLU A 68 -2.86 13.51 -5.48
C GLU A 68 -2.16 13.42 -6.83
N PRO A 69 -0.98 12.74 -6.89
CA PRO A 69 -0.42 12.34 -8.16
C PRO A 69 -1.47 11.55 -8.95
N ASN A 70 -1.79 12.04 -10.12
CA ASN A 70 -2.80 11.42 -10.97
C ASN A 70 -2.37 11.42 -12.44
N VAL A 71 -2.96 10.52 -13.19
CA VAL A 71 -2.91 10.50 -14.65
C VAL A 71 -4.28 10.02 -15.15
N SER A 72 -4.76 10.63 -16.22
CA SER A 72 -6.01 10.26 -16.87
C SER A 72 -5.78 9.85 -18.32
N ASN A 73 -6.72 9.06 -18.87
CA ASN A 73 -6.80 8.85 -20.30
C ASN A 73 -7.21 10.16 -21.01
N LYS A 74 -7.12 10.14 -22.34
CA LYS A 74 -7.55 11.27 -23.16
C LYS A 74 -8.92 11.05 -23.81
N ASP A 75 -9.64 10.01 -23.33
CA ASP A 75 -10.95 9.66 -23.87
C ASP A 75 -12.03 10.57 -23.29
N PRO A 76 -12.69 11.41 -24.10
CA PRO A 76 -13.76 12.29 -23.61
C PRO A 76 -15.08 11.53 -23.37
N GLU A 77 -15.25 10.33 -23.94
CA GLU A 77 -16.50 9.55 -23.80
C GLU A 77 -16.55 8.81 -22.47
N ILE A 78 -15.43 8.26 -22.04
CA ILE A 78 -15.31 7.55 -20.75
C ILE A 78 -14.00 7.99 -20.10
N PRO A 79 -14.03 9.09 -19.34
CA PRO A 79 -12.87 9.51 -18.57
C PRO A 79 -12.49 8.46 -17.54
N VAL A 80 -11.21 8.09 -17.56
CA VAL A 80 -10.63 7.17 -16.58
C VAL A 80 -9.36 7.77 -16.04
N SER A 81 -9.21 7.78 -14.73
CA SER A 81 -8.01 8.27 -14.06
C SER A 81 -7.48 7.27 -13.04
N ILE A 82 -6.18 7.35 -12.78
CA ILE A 82 -5.54 6.67 -11.65
C ILE A 82 -4.90 7.72 -10.75
N SER A 83 -5.05 7.54 -9.43
CA SER A 83 -4.50 8.44 -8.43
C SER A 83 -3.91 7.65 -7.26
N VAL A 84 -2.87 8.20 -6.62
CA VAL A 84 -2.35 7.63 -5.36
C VAL A 84 -2.87 8.41 -4.18
N ARG A 85 -3.78 7.81 -3.43
CA ARG A 85 -4.40 8.35 -2.23
C ARG A 85 -3.51 8.15 -1.01
N GLY A 86 -3.31 9.21 -0.26
CA GLY A 86 -2.60 9.22 1.01
C GLY A 86 -1.15 9.68 0.92
N GLY A 87 -0.60 10.09 2.07
CA GLY A 87 0.78 10.51 2.22
C GLY A 87 1.21 11.69 1.37
N ARG A 88 0.31 12.59 1.04
CA ARG A 88 0.55 13.71 0.12
C ARG A 88 1.12 13.24 -1.22
N GLY A 89 0.63 12.10 -1.71
CA GLY A 89 1.06 11.50 -2.96
C GLY A 89 2.49 10.94 -2.93
N THR A 90 2.97 10.50 -1.77
CA THR A 90 4.28 9.86 -1.65
C THR A 90 4.16 8.42 -1.17
N ILE A 91 5.13 7.59 -1.52
CA ILE A 91 5.22 6.20 -1.08
C ILE A 91 6.28 6.07 0.01
N ARG A 92 5.89 5.52 1.16
CA ARG A 92 6.80 5.22 2.29
C ARG A 92 6.84 3.72 2.56
N GLN A 93 7.97 3.22 3.01
CA GLN A 93 8.14 1.82 3.37
C GLN A 93 7.06 1.37 4.36
N GLY A 94 6.38 0.27 4.04
CA GLY A 94 5.43 -0.40 4.91
C GLY A 94 4.15 0.39 5.22
N ILE A 95 3.94 1.56 4.60
CA ILE A 95 2.69 2.31 4.72
C ILE A 95 1.83 2.00 3.52
N ILE A 96 0.67 1.40 3.78
CA ILE A 96 -0.30 1.05 2.76
C ILE A 96 -0.94 2.33 2.22
N ARG A 97 -0.90 2.49 0.90
CA ARG A 97 -1.57 3.52 0.12
C ARG A 97 -2.66 2.88 -0.71
N HIS A 98 -3.61 3.68 -1.15
CA HIS A 98 -4.60 3.24 -2.11
C HIS A 98 -4.27 3.80 -3.49
N LEU A 99 -4.11 2.92 -4.48
CA LEU A 99 -4.21 3.29 -5.87
C LEU A 99 -5.69 3.26 -6.22
N VAL A 100 -6.23 4.38 -6.65
CA VAL A 100 -7.64 4.53 -7.00
C VAL A 100 -7.74 4.64 -8.51
N ALA A 101 -8.41 3.69 -9.15
CA ALA A 101 -8.80 3.78 -10.55
C ALA A 101 -10.26 4.26 -10.60
N ARG A 102 -10.46 5.49 -11.06
CA ARG A 102 -11.77 6.15 -11.14
C ARG A 102 -12.27 6.16 -12.58
N PHE A 103 -13.48 5.67 -12.76
CA PHE A 103 -14.25 5.83 -13.97
C PHE A 103 -15.31 6.91 -13.74
N GLU A 104 -15.45 7.83 -14.70
CA GLU A 104 -16.53 8.81 -14.75
C GLU A 104 -17.45 8.44 -15.91
N LEU A 105 -18.42 7.56 -15.63
CA LEU A 105 -19.33 7.07 -16.65
C LEU A 105 -20.42 8.10 -16.94
N PRO A 106 -20.62 8.51 -18.19
CA PRO A 106 -21.75 9.35 -18.58
C PRO A 106 -23.09 8.71 -18.19
N SER A 107 -24.08 9.58 -18.00
CA SER A 107 -25.44 9.14 -17.65
C SER A 107 -25.97 8.11 -18.65
N GLY A 108 -26.49 7.00 -18.14
CA GLY A 108 -27.01 5.87 -18.92
C GLY A 108 -25.99 4.81 -19.27
N LEU A 109 -24.68 5.08 -19.15
CA LEU A 109 -23.65 4.07 -19.34
C LEU A 109 -23.36 3.33 -18.04
N HIS A 110 -23.06 2.04 -18.18
CA HIS A 110 -22.60 1.18 -17.10
C HIS A 110 -21.49 0.24 -17.60
N ILE A 111 -20.64 -0.22 -16.67
CA ILE A 111 -19.62 -1.24 -16.90
C ILE A 111 -19.94 -2.48 -16.07
N TYR A 112 -19.37 -3.61 -16.45
CA TYR A 112 -19.74 -4.93 -15.91
C TYR A 112 -18.70 -5.47 -14.93
N GLY A 113 -19.20 -6.14 -13.87
CA GLY A 113 -18.41 -7.00 -13.00
C GLY A 113 -18.58 -8.48 -13.37
N GLU A 114 -17.63 -9.32 -12.98
CA GLU A 114 -17.74 -10.77 -13.14
C GLU A 114 -18.83 -11.37 -12.24
N PRO A 115 -19.55 -12.45 -12.70
CA PRO A 115 -19.40 -13.10 -14.01
C PRO A 115 -20.25 -12.40 -15.09
N VAL A 116 -19.82 -12.50 -16.35
CA VAL A 116 -20.54 -12.01 -17.53
C VAL A 116 -20.72 -13.12 -18.57
N PRO A 117 -21.74 -13.05 -19.48
CA PRO A 117 -21.84 -13.89 -20.65
C PRO A 117 -20.61 -13.79 -21.55
N ASN A 118 -20.39 -14.83 -22.39
CA ASN A 118 -19.17 -14.97 -23.22
C ASN A 118 -18.97 -13.86 -24.27
N ASP A 119 -20.01 -13.14 -24.62
CA ASP A 119 -20.02 -12.02 -25.59
C ASP A 119 -19.80 -10.66 -24.93
N MET A 120 -19.67 -10.64 -23.60
CA MET A 120 -19.46 -9.42 -22.82
C MET A 120 -18.06 -9.41 -22.16
N VAL A 121 -17.55 -8.21 -21.89
CA VAL A 121 -16.24 -8.04 -21.25
C VAL A 121 -16.40 -7.43 -19.86
N PRO A 122 -15.98 -8.15 -18.80
CA PRO A 122 -15.99 -7.61 -17.45
C PRO A 122 -14.90 -6.56 -17.27
N THR A 123 -15.10 -5.69 -16.28
CA THR A 123 -14.07 -4.74 -15.87
C THR A 123 -12.98 -5.46 -15.09
N THR A 124 -11.76 -5.37 -15.59
CA THR A 124 -10.57 -5.95 -14.95
C THR A 124 -9.48 -4.91 -14.76
N VAL A 125 -8.71 -5.08 -13.70
CA VAL A 125 -7.58 -4.22 -13.33
C VAL A 125 -6.35 -5.09 -13.18
N THR A 126 -5.32 -4.80 -13.98
CA THR A 126 -4.00 -5.45 -13.86
C THR A 126 -2.96 -4.39 -13.53
N ILE A 127 -2.16 -4.64 -12.49
CA ILE A 127 -1.21 -3.66 -12.00
C ILE A 127 0.19 -4.24 -11.96
N SER A 128 1.15 -3.41 -12.33
CA SER A 128 2.57 -3.68 -12.21
C SER A 128 3.31 -2.42 -11.80
N GLY A 129 4.57 -2.53 -11.40
CA GLY A 129 5.34 -1.36 -11.01
C GLY A 129 6.80 -1.66 -10.71
N SER A 130 7.49 -0.65 -10.20
CA SER A 130 8.89 -0.77 -9.80
C SER A 130 9.10 -1.91 -8.82
N ALA A 131 10.23 -2.62 -8.97
CA ALA A 131 10.61 -3.71 -8.07
C ALA A 131 10.62 -3.24 -6.61
N GLY A 132 9.88 -3.95 -5.75
CA GLY A 132 9.69 -3.59 -4.35
C GLY A 132 8.38 -2.87 -4.05
N LEU A 133 7.53 -2.61 -5.05
CA LEU A 133 6.11 -2.37 -4.83
C LEU A 133 5.38 -3.70 -4.71
N VAL A 134 4.47 -3.78 -3.75
CA VAL A 134 3.59 -4.93 -3.53
C VAL A 134 2.16 -4.43 -3.62
N PHE A 135 1.40 -4.97 -4.56
CA PHE A 135 -0.01 -4.67 -4.77
C PHE A 135 -0.85 -5.80 -4.20
N GLU A 136 -1.94 -5.44 -3.52
CA GLU A 136 -2.96 -6.37 -3.05
C GLU A 136 -4.07 -6.48 -4.12
N ASP A 137 -5.04 -7.37 -3.91
CA ASP A 137 -6.13 -7.57 -4.86
C ASP A 137 -6.99 -6.31 -5.00
N PRO A 138 -7.49 -6.00 -6.20
CA PRO A 138 -8.40 -4.89 -6.42
C PRO A 138 -9.71 -5.05 -5.63
N ILE A 139 -10.13 -3.98 -5.00
CA ILE A 139 -11.39 -3.89 -4.26
C ILE A 139 -12.36 -3.08 -5.12
N PHE A 140 -13.41 -3.75 -5.57
CA PHE A 140 -14.48 -3.14 -6.33
C PHE A 140 -15.57 -2.60 -5.40
N PRO A 141 -16.24 -1.49 -5.74
CA PRO A 141 -17.35 -1.00 -4.96
C PRO A 141 -18.55 -1.97 -5.04
N PRO A 142 -19.54 -1.85 -4.15
CA PRO A 142 -20.77 -2.61 -4.26
C PRO A 142 -21.41 -2.43 -5.65
N ALA A 143 -21.74 -3.55 -6.30
CA ALA A 143 -22.35 -3.53 -7.62
C ALA A 143 -23.89 -3.44 -7.52
N GLU A 144 -24.50 -2.79 -8.49
CA GLU A 144 -25.93 -2.89 -8.76
C GLU A 144 -26.25 -4.15 -9.53
N THR A 145 -27.47 -4.65 -9.42
CA THR A 145 -27.93 -5.81 -10.19
C THR A 145 -28.77 -5.36 -11.36
N LEU A 146 -28.35 -5.71 -12.58
CA LEU A 146 -29.12 -5.55 -13.81
C LEU A 146 -29.63 -6.92 -14.29
N ILE A 147 -30.93 -7.04 -14.56
CA ILE A 147 -31.52 -8.25 -15.12
C ILE A 147 -31.75 -8.07 -16.62
N LEU A 148 -31.03 -8.84 -17.43
CA LEU A 148 -31.23 -8.86 -18.87
C LEU A 148 -32.60 -9.51 -19.19
N LYS A 149 -33.56 -8.72 -19.66
CA LYS A 149 -34.94 -9.17 -19.94
C LYS A 149 -35.02 -10.28 -20.96
N SER A 150 -34.08 -10.36 -21.91
CA SER A 150 -34.05 -11.37 -22.97
C SER A 150 -33.63 -12.76 -22.50
N THR A 151 -32.77 -12.85 -21.51
CA THR A 151 -32.12 -14.09 -21.04
C THR A 151 -32.40 -14.40 -19.58
N ASN A 152 -32.97 -13.43 -18.84
CA ASN A 152 -33.16 -13.47 -17.38
C ASN A 152 -31.85 -13.72 -16.62
N ILE A 153 -30.73 -13.22 -17.17
CA ILE A 153 -29.40 -13.28 -16.54
C ILE A 153 -29.22 -12.05 -15.65
N GLU A 154 -28.77 -12.26 -14.41
CA GLU A 154 -28.37 -11.20 -13.50
C GLU A 154 -26.93 -10.79 -13.76
N LEU A 155 -26.69 -9.51 -14.00
CA LEU A 155 -25.37 -8.91 -14.20
C LEU A 155 -25.06 -7.97 -13.05
N ARG A 156 -23.79 -7.95 -12.65
CA ARG A 156 -23.25 -6.93 -11.76
C ARG A 156 -22.81 -5.75 -12.60
N ILE A 157 -23.32 -4.57 -12.28
CA ILE A 157 -22.96 -3.36 -13.01
C ILE A 157 -22.53 -2.25 -12.07
N TRP A 158 -21.78 -1.30 -12.60
CA TRP A 158 -21.48 -0.03 -11.98
C TRP A 158 -21.79 1.10 -12.96
N SER A 159 -22.34 2.20 -12.44
CA SER A 159 -22.72 3.40 -13.20
C SER A 159 -22.23 4.65 -12.48
N GLY A 160 -22.15 5.77 -13.19
CA GLY A 160 -21.69 7.04 -12.65
C GLY A 160 -20.21 7.06 -12.28
N GLU A 161 -19.87 7.56 -11.09
CA GLU A 161 -18.49 7.54 -10.58
C GLU A 161 -18.19 6.20 -9.90
N VAL A 162 -17.17 5.51 -10.39
CA VAL A 162 -16.79 4.16 -9.95
C VAL A 162 -15.34 4.14 -9.53
N ASP A 163 -15.07 3.95 -8.24
CA ASP A 163 -13.73 3.84 -7.67
C ASP A 163 -13.35 2.38 -7.43
N ILE A 164 -12.36 1.89 -8.18
CA ILE A 164 -11.72 0.60 -7.92
C ILE A 164 -10.43 0.88 -7.15
N VAL A 165 -10.33 0.31 -5.95
CA VAL A 165 -9.23 0.59 -5.02
C VAL A 165 -8.26 -0.57 -4.97
N VAL A 166 -6.97 -0.29 -5.12
CA VAL A 166 -5.93 -1.29 -4.96
C VAL A 166 -5.00 -0.88 -3.84
N PRO A 167 -5.04 -1.57 -2.69
CA PRO A 167 -4.09 -1.34 -1.63
C PRO A 167 -2.68 -1.75 -2.09
N PHE A 168 -1.69 -0.93 -1.77
CA PHE A 168 -0.31 -1.25 -2.10
C PHE A 168 0.67 -0.63 -1.10
N TYR A 169 1.88 -1.18 -1.04
CA TYR A 169 2.95 -0.65 -0.19
C TYR A 169 4.32 -0.92 -0.81
N ALA A 170 5.33 -0.18 -0.33
CA ALA A 170 6.73 -0.42 -0.71
C ALA A 170 7.47 -1.21 0.37
N VAL A 171 8.30 -2.14 -0.05
CA VAL A 171 9.25 -2.82 0.83
C VAL A 171 10.51 -1.98 1.07
N GLY A 172 11.30 -2.35 2.08
CA GLY A 172 12.50 -1.59 2.46
C GLY A 172 13.55 -1.44 1.36
N SER A 173 13.68 -2.42 0.47
CA SER A 173 14.62 -2.34 -0.64
C SER A 173 14.32 -1.21 -1.64
N LEU A 174 13.06 -0.78 -1.72
CA LEU A 174 12.62 0.33 -2.58
C LEU A 174 12.56 1.65 -1.82
N ALA A 175 11.94 1.68 -0.63
CA ALA A 175 11.57 2.93 0.03
C ALA A 175 12.23 3.13 1.41
N SER A 176 13.45 2.62 1.61
CA SER A 176 14.24 2.89 2.81
C SER A 176 15.61 3.48 2.46
N GLU A 177 16.44 3.71 3.49
CA GLU A 177 17.83 4.12 3.30
C GLU A 177 18.68 3.07 2.54
N THR A 178 18.17 1.84 2.36
CA THR A 178 18.86 0.78 1.62
C THR A 178 18.51 0.72 0.13
N ARG A 179 17.63 1.60 -0.35
CA ARG A 179 17.27 1.72 -1.76
C ARG A 179 18.47 2.05 -2.64
N PRO A 180 18.41 1.87 -3.96
CA PRO A 180 19.40 2.41 -4.90
C PRO A 180 19.65 3.90 -4.67
N LEU A 181 20.90 4.36 -4.89
CA LEU A 181 21.33 5.72 -4.54
C LEU A 181 20.61 6.81 -5.35
N ASP A 182 20.26 6.48 -6.56
CA ASP A 182 19.65 7.32 -7.59
C ASP A 182 18.12 7.13 -7.71
N GLN A 183 17.54 6.30 -6.85
CA GLN A 183 16.11 5.99 -6.93
C GLN A 183 15.30 6.77 -5.89
N ASP A 184 14.65 7.84 -6.34
CA ASP A 184 13.77 8.69 -5.51
C ASP A 184 12.31 8.65 -5.95
N THR A 185 12.00 7.84 -6.98
CA THR A 185 10.63 7.63 -7.49
C THR A 185 10.36 6.15 -7.74
N ALA A 186 9.09 5.81 -7.84
CA ALA A 186 8.61 4.50 -8.30
C ALA A 186 7.56 4.70 -9.39
N ASP A 187 7.58 3.81 -10.38
CA ASP A 187 6.59 3.80 -11.46
C ASP A 187 5.50 2.75 -11.14
N ILE A 188 4.26 3.11 -11.40
CA ILE A 188 3.07 2.26 -11.30
C ILE A 188 2.41 2.24 -12.67
N ASN A 189 2.13 1.04 -13.20
CA ASN A 189 1.46 0.84 -14.47
C ASN A 189 0.16 0.09 -14.23
N VAL A 190 -0.93 0.61 -14.76
CA VAL A 190 -2.28 0.04 -14.63
C VAL A 190 -2.83 -0.23 -16.02
N VAL A 191 -3.31 -1.44 -16.22
CA VAL A 191 -4.06 -1.84 -17.41
C VAL A 191 -5.50 -2.10 -16.99
N LEU A 192 -6.41 -1.30 -17.52
CA LEU A 192 -7.85 -1.40 -17.30
C LEU A 192 -8.49 -1.95 -18.57
N ARG A 193 -9.22 -3.05 -18.46
CA ARG A 193 -10.01 -3.56 -19.57
C ARG A 193 -11.48 -3.56 -19.16
N TYR A 194 -12.32 -2.98 -19.97
CA TYR A 194 -13.76 -2.85 -19.68
C TYR A 194 -14.58 -2.73 -20.95
N GLN A 195 -15.86 -2.91 -20.80
CA GLN A 195 -16.86 -2.64 -21.84
C GLN A 195 -17.99 -1.84 -21.20
N ALA A 196 -18.33 -0.71 -21.81
CA ALA A 196 -19.47 0.09 -21.39
C ALA A 196 -20.65 -0.14 -22.31
N CYS A 197 -21.83 -0.21 -21.72
CA CYS A 197 -23.10 -0.38 -22.46
C CYS A 197 -24.14 0.59 -21.90
N ASP A 198 -25.12 0.91 -22.72
CA ASP A 198 -26.38 1.47 -22.29
C ASP A 198 -27.50 0.41 -22.37
N ASP A 199 -28.76 0.79 -22.20
CA ASP A 199 -29.90 -0.11 -22.30
C ASP A 199 -30.13 -0.72 -23.70
N SER A 200 -29.43 -0.24 -24.71
CA SER A 200 -29.67 -0.56 -26.11
C SER A 200 -28.41 -1.05 -26.83
N ILE A 201 -27.26 -0.50 -26.53
CA ILE A 201 -26.02 -0.68 -27.31
C ILE A 201 -24.84 -0.90 -26.37
N CYS A 202 -24.00 -1.87 -26.71
CA CYS A 202 -22.69 -2.04 -26.10
C CYS A 202 -21.60 -1.40 -26.97
N LEU A 203 -20.79 -0.56 -26.36
CA LEU A 203 -19.60 -0.02 -27.00
C LEU A 203 -18.57 -1.15 -27.20
N LEU A 204 -17.60 -0.92 -28.07
CA LEU A 204 -16.48 -1.85 -28.22
C LEU A 204 -15.68 -1.92 -26.92
N PRO A 205 -15.19 -3.11 -26.52
CA PRO A 205 -14.30 -3.24 -25.37
C PRO A 205 -13.08 -2.33 -25.51
N LYS A 206 -12.75 -1.62 -24.44
CA LYS A 206 -11.58 -0.75 -24.36
C LYS A 206 -10.52 -1.35 -23.44
N THR A 207 -9.26 -1.07 -23.76
CA THR A 207 -8.12 -1.36 -22.89
C THR A 207 -7.31 -0.08 -22.73
N GLU A 208 -7.26 0.44 -21.52
CA GLU A 208 -6.51 1.64 -21.16
C GLU A 208 -5.23 1.26 -20.44
N THR A 209 -4.12 1.88 -20.80
CA THR A 209 -2.85 1.71 -20.09
C THR A 209 -2.42 3.06 -19.54
N LEU A 210 -2.41 3.18 -18.23
CA LEU A 210 -2.05 4.40 -17.52
C LEU A 210 -0.78 4.16 -16.70
N SER A 211 0.16 5.12 -16.75
CA SER A 211 1.44 5.03 -16.04
C SER A 211 1.62 6.26 -15.17
N LEU A 212 1.87 6.03 -13.87
CA LEU A 212 2.03 7.07 -12.88
C LEU A 212 3.40 6.96 -12.20
N ARG A 213 4.12 8.06 -12.12
CA ARG A 213 5.38 8.16 -11.38
C ARG A 213 5.17 8.84 -10.04
N VAL A 214 5.54 8.17 -8.95
CA VAL A 214 5.30 8.61 -7.58
C VAL A 214 6.61 8.78 -6.83
N LYS A 215 6.72 9.85 -6.04
CA LYS A 215 7.90 10.11 -5.20
C LYS A 215 7.98 9.15 -4.01
N LEU A 216 9.20 8.76 -3.65
CA LEU A 216 9.47 7.99 -2.45
C LEU A 216 9.70 8.95 -1.27
N ASP A 217 8.99 8.73 -0.18
CA ASP A 217 9.18 9.44 1.09
C ASP A 217 10.09 8.59 2.00
N VAL A 218 11.38 8.84 1.92
CA VAL A 218 12.38 8.09 2.66
C VAL A 218 12.89 8.89 3.84
N ILE A 219 12.81 8.29 5.02
CA ILE A 219 13.42 8.85 6.21
C ILE A 219 14.93 8.59 6.16
N ASP A 220 15.67 9.62 5.89
CA ASP A 220 17.13 9.60 5.98
C ASP A 220 17.60 9.90 7.41
N VAL A 221 18.08 8.88 8.11
CA VAL A 221 18.61 9.05 9.46
C VAL A 221 20.07 9.53 9.35
N PRO A 222 20.43 10.72 9.88
CA PRO A 222 21.79 11.25 9.73
C PRO A 222 22.85 10.51 10.55
N THR A 223 22.44 9.67 11.51
CA THR A 223 23.31 8.84 12.34
C THR A 223 23.38 7.41 11.83
N LEU A 224 24.42 6.67 12.27
CA LEU A 224 24.58 5.24 11.99
C LEU A 224 23.58 4.34 12.76
N ALA A 225 22.54 4.90 13.38
CA ALA A 225 21.48 4.10 13.97
C ALA A 225 20.80 3.26 12.88
N ILE A 226 21.25 2.03 12.76
CA ILE A 226 20.63 1.02 11.91
C ILE A 226 19.37 0.56 12.64
N HIS A 227 18.23 1.06 12.26
CA HIS A 227 16.97 0.42 12.64
C HIS A 227 16.85 -0.89 11.86
N THR A 228 17.50 -1.91 12.38
CA THR A 228 17.16 -3.28 12.01
C THR A 228 15.76 -3.53 12.58
N GLY A 229 14.76 -3.49 11.71
CA GLY A 229 13.40 -3.85 12.10
C GLY A 229 13.43 -5.20 12.82
N HIS A 230 12.91 -5.25 14.04
CA HIS A 230 12.96 -6.44 14.84
C HIS A 230 12.24 -7.60 14.12
N GLY A 231 13.01 -8.63 13.81
CA GLY A 231 12.54 -10.01 13.88
C GLY A 231 11.94 -10.65 12.66
N GLN A 232 11.56 -9.98 11.61
CA GLN A 232 11.01 -10.66 10.42
C GLN A 232 12.02 -10.66 9.27
N ARG A 233 12.73 -11.77 9.11
CA ARG A 233 13.56 -12.03 7.93
C ARG A 233 12.68 -12.60 6.83
N GLU A 234 12.57 -11.90 5.72
CA GLU A 234 12.11 -12.51 4.48
C GLU A 234 13.11 -13.62 4.09
N SER A 235 12.61 -14.84 3.89
CA SER A 235 13.43 -16.04 3.74
C SER A 235 14.37 -16.07 2.52
N ILE A 236 14.26 -15.08 1.62
CA ILE A 236 15.01 -15.00 0.35
C ILE A 236 15.83 -13.69 0.26
N PHE A 237 15.98 -12.95 1.34
CA PHE A 237 16.59 -11.63 1.32
C PHE A 237 18.11 -11.71 1.52
N SER A 238 18.90 -11.33 0.51
CA SER A 238 20.33 -11.06 0.68
C SER A 238 20.55 -9.63 1.15
N GLY A 239 20.91 -9.45 2.41
CA GLY A 239 21.17 -8.13 3.01
C GLY A 239 22.44 -7.44 2.52
N THR A 240 23.35 -8.16 1.85
CA THR A 240 24.68 -7.65 1.48
C THR A 240 24.64 -6.43 0.53
N PRO A 241 23.90 -6.45 -0.59
CA PRO A 241 23.82 -5.29 -1.47
C PRO A 241 23.20 -4.07 -0.78
N HIS A 242 22.21 -4.29 0.05
CA HIS A 242 21.51 -3.23 0.79
C HIS A 242 22.44 -2.62 1.85
N MET A 243 23.20 -3.43 2.57
CA MET A 243 24.16 -2.97 3.55
C MET A 243 25.27 -2.12 2.91
N ARG A 244 25.78 -2.52 1.75
CA ARG A 244 26.77 -1.73 1.00
C ARG A 244 26.22 -0.35 0.65
N ARG A 245 25.00 -0.26 0.12
CA ARG A 245 24.36 1.02 -0.22
C ARG A 245 24.15 1.89 1.01
N LEU A 246 23.69 1.29 2.12
CA LEU A 246 23.52 1.98 3.38
C LEU A 246 24.83 2.59 3.88
N ILE A 247 25.90 1.80 3.94
CA ILE A 247 27.22 2.25 4.39
C ILE A 247 27.74 3.38 3.49
N LEU A 248 27.62 3.23 2.16
CA LEU A 248 28.04 4.26 1.22
C LEU A 248 27.28 5.56 1.42
N ARG A 249 25.96 5.50 1.57
CA ARG A 249 25.11 6.67 1.81
C ARG A 249 25.48 7.36 3.14
N LYS A 250 25.69 6.60 4.22
CA LYS A 250 26.13 7.14 5.51
C LYS A 250 27.51 7.78 5.43
N PHE A 251 28.43 7.15 4.70
CA PHE A 251 29.77 7.70 4.48
C PHE A 251 29.73 9.01 3.68
N LEU A 252 28.94 9.08 2.63
CA LEU A 252 28.77 10.30 1.83
C LEU A 252 28.18 11.47 2.66
N LYS A 253 27.23 11.15 3.56
CA LYS A 253 26.63 12.17 4.46
C LYS A 253 27.57 12.61 5.58
N ASN A 254 28.34 11.69 6.15
CA ASN A 254 29.25 11.96 7.26
C ASN A 254 30.47 11.02 7.22
N PRO A 255 31.53 11.39 6.52
CA PRO A 255 32.72 10.55 6.39
C PRO A 255 33.35 10.15 7.73
N LEU A 256 33.25 11.00 8.74
CA LEU A 256 33.78 10.74 10.08
C LEU A 256 32.79 10.02 11.01
N GLY A 257 31.59 9.72 10.54
CA GLY A 257 30.54 9.07 11.35
C GLY A 257 30.93 7.64 11.78
N LEU A 258 31.45 6.83 10.86
CA LEU A 258 31.89 5.46 11.15
C LEU A 258 33.06 5.39 12.15
N PRO A 259 34.16 6.13 11.96
CA PRO A 259 35.23 6.16 12.94
C PRO A 259 34.80 6.63 14.33
N ARG A 260 33.97 7.67 14.38
CA ARG A 260 33.42 8.19 15.66
C ARG A 260 32.54 7.14 16.36
N LEU A 261 31.71 6.43 15.62
CA LEU A 261 30.89 5.35 16.18
C LEU A 261 31.76 4.23 16.73
N ALA A 262 32.74 3.76 15.97
CA ALA A 262 33.66 2.71 16.41
C ALA A 262 34.41 3.09 17.69
N LEU A 263 34.90 4.33 17.77
CA LEU A 263 35.53 4.83 18.98
C LEU A 263 34.59 4.92 20.17
N LYS A 264 33.34 5.36 19.94
CA LYS A 264 32.29 5.40 20.99
C LYS A 264 31.94 4.00 21.48
N THR A 265 31.73 3.06 20.58
CA THR A 265 31.43 1.66 20.92
C THR A 265 32.54 1.05 21.74
N PHE A 266 33.79 1.21 21.29
CA PHE A 266 34.96 0.71 22.01
C PHE A 266 35.07 1.29 23.44
N LYS A 267 34.84 2.61 23.61
CA LYS A 267 34.82 3.25 24.94
C LYS A 267 33.73 2.68 25.84
N LEU A 268 32.51 2.45 25.28
CA LEU A 268 31.38 1.91 26.04
C LEU A 268 31.63 0.45 26.45
N GLU A 269 32.15 -0.39 25.55
CA GLU A 269 32.51 -1.77 25.85
C GLU A 269 33.58 -1.85 26.94
N ARG A 270 34.61 -0.99 26.84
CA ARG A 270 35.65 -0.94 27.86
C ARG A 270 35.13 -0.50 29.24
N ALA A 271 34.18 0.46 29.26
CA ALA A 271 33.53 0.89 30.49
C ALA A 271 32.61 -0.19 31.06
N ALA A 272 31.92 -0.95 30.22
CA ALA A 272 31.09 -2.08 30.64
C ALA A 272 31.94 -3.22 31.23
N LYS A 273 33.07 -3.57 30.59
CA LYS A 273 34.01 -4.59 31.12
C LYS A 273 34.58 -4.20 32.46
N ARG A 274 34.93 -2.93 32.67
CA ARG A 274 35.39 -2.45 33.99
C ARG A 274 34.33 -2.62 35.05
N ARG A 275 33.11 -2.17 34.80
CA ARG A 275 31.99 -2.32 35.74
C ARG A 275 31.70 -3.78 36.11
N ALA A 276 31.82 -4.71 35.14
CA ALA A 276 31.64 -6.13 35.37
C ALA A 276 32.83 -6.76 36.17
N HIS A 277 33.98 -6.10 36.24
CA HIS A 277 35.12 -6.58 37.00
C HIS A 277 35.11 -6.01 38.44
N ASP A 278 34.46 -4.85 38.63
CA ASP A 278 34.34 -4.18 39.91
C ASP A 278 33.07 -4.62 40.69
N ALA A 279 32.20 -5.48 40.12
CA ALA A 279 31.01 -6.09 40.70
C ALA A 279 31.26 -7.54 41.09
#